data_a90906a7a1ff4d4c6aaf3efb79a1a8f4
#
_entry.id   a90906a7a1ff4d4c6aaf3efb79a1a8f4
#
_cell.length_a   1.000
_cell.length_b   1.000
_cell.length_c   1.000
_cell.angle_alpha   90.00
_cell.angle_beta   90.00
_cell.angle_gamma   90.00
#
_symmetry.space_group_name_H-M   'P 1'
#
loop_
_entity.id
_entity.type
_entity.pdbx_description
1 polymer ?
#
loop_
_entity_poly.entity_id
_entity_poly.type
_entity_poly.pdbx_seq_one_letter_code
_entity_poly.pdbx_strand_id
1 'polypeptide(L)'
;MIEASASPETPPTRRQLRRRGNVPVSSPATPVSVFTETTPHKRPARPKPSLGRRILSLGTVIAAPLLFVGVSLPVNIFYPSVELSPAVAGQGSMGGTDSGIQSFTVASSPSGQVGVRRESWSVTSFAEVLKARYGSRNFSYSTTGAGSIRWPFPTTVPISSGFGDRVAPCRYCSSNHRGLDFTPGNGAPIFAIADGVVTESEYGGGYGQYVYIEHLIGDQKVLSVYAHMQRGSSPVSPGQVVTAGEFLGLVGNTGISTGPHLHFEIRVEGEYVNPFTWLKFYAF
;
A
#
# COMPACT_ATOMS: atom_id res chain seq x y z
N MET A 1 -37.05 47.58 -45.59
CA MET A 1 -36.34 46.60 -44.73
C MET A 1 -34.84 46.91 -44.84
N ILE A 2 -34.32 47.55 -43.84
CA ILE A 2 -32.92 47.99 -43.82
C ILE A 2 -32.24 47.27 -42.67
N GLU A 3 -31.37 46.32 -43.02
CA GLU A 3 -30.51 45.65 -42.06
C GLU A 3 -29.34 46.58 -41.67
N ALA A 4 -29.22 46.90 -40.39
CA ALA A 4 -28.11 47.65 -39.85
C ALA A 4 -26.96 46.69 -39.49
N SER A 5 -25.89 46.77 -40.27
CA SER A 5 -24.63 46.08 -40.06
C SER A 5 -23.91 46.69 -38.85
N ALA A 6 -23.68 45.92 -37.78
CA ALA A 6 -22.82 46.31 -36.65
C ALA A 6 -21.38 46.00 -36.97
N SER A 7 -20.53 47.01 -36.98
CA SER A 7 -19.09 46.89 -37.13
C SER A 7 -18.43 46.36 -35.82
N PRO A 8 -17.36 45.56 -35.87
CA PRO A 8 -16.65 45.04 -34.67
C PRO A 8 -15.84 46.16 -34.01
N GLU A 9 -16.04 46.33 -32.70
CA GLU A 9 -15.23 47.22 -31.87
C GLU A 9 -13.79 46.67 -31.69
N THR A 10 -12.85 47.55 -32.00
CA THR A 10 -11.39 47.27 -31.80
C THR A 10 -11.02 47.36 -30.32
N PRO A 11 -10.18 46.45 -29.80
CA PRO A 11 -9.76 46.45 -28.37
C PRO A 11 -8.87 47.67 -28.07
N PRO A 12 -8.96 48.24 -26.84
CA PRO A 12 -8.25 49.46 -26.46
C PRO A 12 -6.73 49.23 -26.37
N THR A 13 -5.96 50.18 -26.85
CA THR A 13 -4.49 50.14 -26.86
C THR A 13 -3.92 50.38 -25.45
N ARG A 14 -2.73 49.81 -25.18
CA ARG A 14 -1.97 49.88 -23.93
C ARG A 14 -1.77 51.30 -23.36
N ARG A 15 -1.97 52.34 -24.17
CA ARG A 15 -1.83 53.78 -23.80
C ARG A 15 -3.10 54.32 -23.10
N GLN A 16 -4.28 53.74 -23.34
CA GLN A 16 -5.54 54.18 -22.74
C GLN A 16 -5.75 53.64 -21.33
N LEU A 17 -5.08 52.56 -20.95
CA LEU A 17 -5.14 51.98 -19.60
C LEU A 17 -4.28 52.75 -18.57
N ARG A 18 -3.39 53.64 -18.99
CA ARG A 18 -2.56 54.43 -18.06
C ARG A 18 -3.22 55.68 -17.48
N ARG A 19 -4.44 56.04 -17.90
CA ARG A 19 -5.12 57.30 -17.45
C ARG A 19 -6.27 57.12 -16.46
N ARG A 20 -6.47 55.95 -15.91
CA ARG A 20 -7.48 55.77 -14.82
C ARG A 20 -6.78 55.57 -13.48
N GLY A 21 -6.83 56.66 -12.69
CA GLY A 21 -6.97 56.61 -11.26
C GLY A 21 -5.70 56.45 -10.43
N ASN A 22 -5.06 57.57 -10.09
CA ASN A 22 -4.39 57.70 -8.81
C ASN A 22 -5.46 57.57 -7.70
N VAL A 23 -5.52 56.43 -7.05
CA VAL A 23 -6.19 56.25 -5.78
C VAL A 23 -5.11 56.50 -4.71
N PRO A 24 -5.28 57.39 -3.74
CA PRO A 24 -4.31 57.60 -2.68
C PRO A 24 -4.25 56.33 -1.81
N VAL A 25 -3.08 55.72 -1.75
CA VAL A 25 -2.77 54.64 -0.83
C VAL A 25 -2.67 55.25 0.57
N SER A 26 -3.63 54.99 1.45
CA SER A 26 -3.54 55.28 2.88
C SER A 26 -2.43 54.41 3.48
N SER A 27 -1.48 55.05 4.15
CA SER A 27 -0.38 54.38 4.86
C SER A 27 -0.90 53.38 5.89
N PRO A 28 -0.26 52.17 5.97
CA PRO A 28 -0.59 51.23 7.02
C PRO A 28 -0.18 51.78 8.38
N ALA A 29 -1.11 51.73 9.31
CA ALA A 29 -0.88 52.06 10.71
C ALA A 29 0.19 51.11 11.30
N THR A 30 1.16 51.69 11.97
CA THR A 30 2.19 51.00 12.75
C THR A 30 1.54 50.05 13.76
N PRO A 31 1.95 48.76 13.83
CA PRO A 31 1.47 47.86 14.87
C PRO A 31 2.08 48.29 16.20
N VAL A 32 1.22 48.68 17.14
CA VAL A 32 1.57 48.83 18.55
C VAL A 32 1.91 47.46 19.12
N SER A 33 3.18 47.22 19.38
CA SER A 33 3.64 46.04 20.09
C SER A 33 3.24 46.14 21.57
N VAL A 34 2.15 45.49 21.93
CA VAL A 34 1.84 45.21 23.34
C VAL A 34 2.75 44.05 23.76
N PHE A 35 3.86 44.39 24.41
CA PHE A 35 4.65 43.42 25.17
C PHE A 35 3.82 42.97 26.37
N THR A 36 3.12 41.87 26.29
CA THR A 36 2.65 41.15 27.47
C THR A 36 3.84 40.35 28.00
N GLU A 37 4.33 40.81 29.12
CA GLU A 37 5.34 40.17 29.93
C GLU A 37 4.77 38.82 30.43
N THR A 38 5.10 37.75 29.73
CA THR A 38 4.76 36.38 30.14
C THR A 38 5.70 35.96 31.24
N THR A 39 5.22 35.99 32.47
CA THR A 39 5.88 35.37 33.63
C THR A 39 6.20 33.90 33.31
N PRO A 40 7.43 33.42 33.59
CA PRO A 40 7.79 32.07 33.32
C PRO A 40 7.02 31.11 34.22
N HIS A 41 6.09 30.36 33.66
CA HIS A 41 5.41 29.25 34.35
C HIS A 41 6.46 28.22 34.78
N LYS A 42 6.71 28.16 36.09
CA LYS A 42 7.53 27.15 36.75
C LYS A 42 6.91 25.78 36.46
N ARG A 43 7.57 24.95 35.62
CA ARG A 43 7.12 23.58 35.33
C ARG A 43 7.03 22.81 36.65
N PRO A 44 5.93 22.12 36.96
CA PRO A 44 5.81 21.27 38.13
C PRO A 44 6.92 20.21 38.10
N ALA A 45 7.64 20.02 39.19
CA ALA A 45 8.67 18.99 39.32
C ALA A 45 8.05 17.62 39.17
N ARG A 46 8.62 16.79 38.27
CA ARG A 46 8.18 15.40 38.10
C ARG A 46 8.32 14.64 39.42
N PRO A 47 7.27 13.97 39.91
CA PRO A 47 7.35 13.16 41.10
C PRO A 47 8.41 12.04 40.91
N LYS A 48 9.27 11.86 41.90
CA LYS A 48 10.27 10.78 41.89
C LYS A 48 9.52 9.44 41.93
N PRO A 49 9.87 8.45 41.08
CA PRO A 49 9.18 7.16 41.09
C PRO A 49 9.36 6.46 42.44
N SER A 50 8.28 5.96 43.02
CA SER A 50 8.28 5.19 44.25
C SER A 50 9.05 3.89 44.06
N LEU A 51 9.64 3.35 45.14
CA LEU A 51 10.46 2.12 45.11
C LEU A 51 9.68 0.93 44.46
N GLY A 52 8.38 0.80 44.77
CA GLY A 52 7.53 -0.23 44.19
C GLY A 52 7.40 -0.17 42.66
N ARG A 53 7.41 1.05 42.07
CA ARG A 53 7.36 1.24 40.62
C ARG A 53 8.66 0.85 39.92
N ARG A 54 9.80 0.95 40.64
CA ARG A 54 11.12 0.48 40.13
C ARG A 54 11.22 -1.03 40.12
N ILE A 55 10.65 -1.71 41.14
CA ILE A 55 10.62 -3.17 41.21
C ILE A 55 9.76 -3.76 40.09
N LEU A 56 8.59 -3.16 39.81
CA LEU A 56 7.74 -3.60 38.70
C LEU A 56 8.41 -3.42 37.34
N SER A 57 9.15 -2.32 37.11
CA SER A 57 9.86 -2.10 35.85
C SER A 57 11.05 -3.05 35.66
N LEU A 58 11.71 -3.46 36.75
CA LEU A 58 12.78 -4.44 36.66
C LEU A 58 12.23 -5.84 36.34
N GLY A 59 11.09 -6.22 36.90
CA GLY A 59 10.43 -7.49 36.64
C GLY A 59 10.01 -7.64 35.18
N THR A 60 9.48 -6.57 34.56
CA THR A 60 9.09 -6.59 33.13
C THR A 60 10.28 -6.66 32.18
N VAL A 61 11.41 -6.04 32.54
CA VAL A 61 12.65 -6.10 31.71
C VAL A 61 13.27 -7.50 31.72
N ILE A 62 13.12 -8.25 32.81
CA ILE A 62 13.66 -9.62 32.90
C ILE A 62 12.68 -10.65 32.31
N ALA A 63 11.36 -10.47 32.51
CA ALA A 63 10.35 -11.42 32.02
C ALA A 63 10.21 -11.41 30.49
N ALA A 64 10.34 -10.25 29.82
CA ALA A 64 10.20 -10.13 28.38
C ALA A 64 11.26 -10.93 27.59
N PRO A 65 12.57 -10.86 27.88
CA PRO A 65 13.57 -11.66 27.15
C PRO A 65 13.44 -13.15 27.43
N LEU A 66 13.03 -13.59 28.65
CA LEU A 66 12.80 -15.00 28.93
C LEU A 66 11.65 -15.58 28.13
N LEU A 67 10.57 -14.79 27.95
CA LEU A 67 9.44 -15.19 27.11
C LEU A 67 9.83 -15.25 25.64
N PHE A 68 10.69 -14.34 25.17
CA PHE A 68 11.20 -14.32 23.79
C PHE A 68 12.10 -15.53 23.49
N VAL A 69 12.95 -15.95 24.45
CA VAL A 69 13.78 -17.15 24.30
C VAL A 69 12.92 -18.42 24.25
N GLY A 70 11.85 -18.50 25.07
CA GLY A 70 10.94 -19.66 25.08
C GLY A 70 10.17 -19.84 23.76
N VAL A 71 9.86 -18.75 23.05
CA VAL A 71 9.12 -18.81 21.76
C VAL A 71 10.06 -18.96 20.56
N SER A 72 11.33 -18.57 20.69
CA SER A 72 12.32 -18.60 19.61
C SER A 72 13.08 -19.92 19.48
N LEU A 73 12.97 -20.82 20.44
CA LEU A 73 13.63 -22.12 20.37
C LEU A 73 12.80 -23.10 19.55
N PRO A 74 13.40 -23.81 18.58
CA PRO A 74 12.69 -24.84 17.83
C PRO A 74 12.28 -25.99 18.76
N VAL A 75 11.07 -26.50 18.54
CA VAL A 75 10.40 -27.52 19.40
C VAL A 75 11.22 -28.77 19.62
N ASN A 76 12.13 -29.12 18.71
CA ASN A 76 13.01 -30.28 18.79
C ASN A 76 14.10 -30.19 19.89
N ILE A 77 14.32 -29.04 20.51
CA ILE A 77 15.25 -28.91 21.66
C ILE A 77 14.67 -29.52 22.96
N PHE A 78 13.34 -29.61 23.05
CA PHE A 78 12.62 -30.09 24.25
C PHE A 78 12.26 -31.58 24.20
N TYR A 79 12.45 -32.25 23.06
CA TYR A 79 12.19 -33.66 22.92
C TYR A 79 13.53 -34.37 22.66
N PRO A 80 13.96 -35.34 23.52
CA PRO A 80 15.12 -36.15 23.19
C PRO A 80 14.84 -36.92 21.93
N SER A 81 15.70 -36.77 20.91
CA SER A 81 15.68 -37.58 19.72
C SER A 81 15.74 -39.07 20.12
N VAL A 82 14.64 -39.79 19.91
CA VAL A 82 14.66 -41.24 19.96
C VAL A 82 15.53 -41.69 18.80
N GLU A 83 16.75 -42.06 19.05
CA GLU A 83 17.62 -42.72 18.09
C GLU A 83 16.99 -44.07 17.77
N LEU A 84 16.25 -44.11 16.62
CA LEU A 84 15.93 -45.39 15.99
C LEU A 84 17.21 -45.93 15.34
N SER A 85 17.83 -46.88 16.03
CA SER A 85 18.98 -47.65 15.51
C SER A 85 18.68 -48.15 14.07
N PRO A 86 19.60 -47.92 13.12
CA PRO A 86 19.48 -48.47 11.80
C PRO A 86 19.95 -49.94 11.81
N ALA A 87 19.03 -50.85 12.01
CA ALA A 87 19.28 -52.26 11.68
C ALA A 87 18.52 -52.58 10.39
N VAL A 88 19.30 -52.73 9.36
CA VAL A 88 19.25 -53.59 8.18
C VAL A 88 19.78 -52.86 6.95
N ALA A 89 21.07 -53.07 6.70
CA ALA A 89 21.69 -52.85 5.41
C ALA A 89 21.18 -53.91 4.42
N GLY A 90 20.32 -53.48 3.51
CA GLY A 90 19.96 -54.25 2.29
C GLY A 90 20.62 -53.56 1.09
N GLN A 91 21.62 -54.23 0.50
CA GLN A 91 22.25 -53.84 -0.76
C GLN A 91 21.20 -53.86 -1.89
N GLY A 92 20.96 -52.72 -2.50
CA GLY A 92 20.13 -52.59 -3.70
C GLY A 92 20.83 -51.65 -4.70
N SER A 93 21.16 -52.25 -5.83
CA SER A 93 21.82 -51.73 -7.03
C SER A 93 21.35 -50.35 -7.46
N MET A 94 22.32 -49.46 -7.74
CA MET A 94 22.10 -48.20 -8.46
C MET A 94 21.77 -48.45 -9.94
N GLY A 95 20.72 -47.85 -10.43
CA GLY A 95 20.42 -47.75 -11.84
C GLY A 95 19.14 -46.94 -12.11
N GLY A 96 19.29 -45.76 -12.69
CA GLY A 96 18.19 -45.10 -13.38
C GLY A 96 17.66 -43.81 -12.72
N THR A 97 17.99 -42.68 -13.33
CA THR A 97 17.35 -41.38 -13.27
C THR A 97 15.84 -41.50 -13.44
N ASP A 98 15.04 -41.17 -12.41
CA ASP A 98 13.83 -40.38 -12.61
C ASP A 98 13.17 -39.96 -11.27
N SER A 99 12.69 -38.71 -11.23
CA SER A 99 11.70 -38.07 -10.35
C SER A 99 11.38 -38.77 -9.01
N GLY A 100 11.85 -38.11 -7.94
CA GLY A 100 11.70 -38.39 -6.51
C GLY A 100 10.36 -38.90 -5.97
N ILE A 101 10.07 -40.18 -6.26
CA ILE A 101 9.03 -40.93 -5.56
C ILE A 101 9.76 -41.85 -4.57
N GLN A 102 9.69 -41.50 -3.28
CA GLN A 102 10.13 -42.40 -2.23
C GLN A 102 9.15 -43.59 -2.19
N SER A 103 9.55 -44.73 -2.72
CA SER A 103 8.82 -46.02 -2.58
C SER A 103 9.32 -46.77 -1.36
N PHE A 104 8.50 -46.91 -0.35
CA PHE A 104 8.73 -47.82 0.78
C PHE A 104 8.24 -49.24 0.35
N THR A 105 9.18 -50.18 0.22
CA THR A 105 8.80 -51.57 0.09
C THR A 105 8.70 -52.18 1.47
N VAL A 106 7.49 -52.41 1.94
CA VAL A 106 7.24 -53.16 3.18
C VAL A 106 7.34 -54.64 2.81
N ALA A 107 8.28 -55.35 3.44
CA ALA A 107 8.37 -56.82 3.27
C ALA A 107 7.03 -57.43 3.69
N SER A 108 6.38 -58.09 2.76
CA SER A 108 5.06 -58.70 2.89
C SER A 108 5.10 -59.89 3.86
N SER A 109 4.51 -59.73 5.05
CA SER A 109 3.97 -60.87 5.80
C SER A 109 2.68 -61.31 5.10
N PRO A 110 2.45 -62.63 4.94
CA PRO A 110 1.33 -63.14 4.14
C PRO A 110 0.03 -63.15 4.96
N SER A 111 -0.58 -62.00 5.13
CA SER A 111 -2.00 -61.91 5.42
C SER A 111 -2.43 -60.44 5.59
N GLY A 112 -3.11 -59.91 4.63
CA GLY A 112 -3.80 -58.63 4.69
C GLY A 112 -3.14 -57.55 3.83
N GLN A 113 -3.62 -57.36 2.61
CA GLN A 113 -3.35 -56.17 1.82
C GLN A 113 -4.02 -54.97 2.54
N VAL A 114 -3.24 -54.22 3.31
CA VAL A 114 -3.66 -52.91 3.78
C VAL A 114 -3.52 -51.96 2.59
N GLY A 115 -4.61 -51.75 1.88
CA GLY A 115 -4.67 -50.72 0.83
C GLY A 115 -4.53 -49.34 1.44
N VAL A 116 -3.35 -48.74 1.36
CA VAL A 116 -3.17 -47.34 1.73
C VAL A 116 -3.89 -46.50 0.67
N ARG A 117 -5.08 -45.99 1.01
CA ARG A 117 -5.72 -44.96 0.20
C ARG A 117 -4.87 -43.68 0.33
N ARG A 118 -4.16 -43.34 -0.72
CA ARG A 118 -3.58 -42.02 -0.85
C ARG A 118 -4.73 -41.04 -1.15
N GLU A 119 -5.12 -40.28 -0.17
CA GLU A 119 -5.93 -39.10 -0.45
C GLU A 119 -5.07 -38.14 -1.26
N SER A 120 -5.55 -37.78 -2.46
CA SER A 120 -4.88 -36.80 -3.29
C SER A 120 -5.08 -35.41 -2.65
N TRP A 121 -4.07 -34.92 -1.95
CA TRP A 121 -4.04 -33.54 -1.46
C TRP A 121 -3.79 -32.64 -2.67
N SER A 122 -4.77 -31.87 -3.06
CA SER A 122 -4.59 -30.76 -4.00
C SER A 122 -4.26 -29.50 -3.20
N VAL A 123 -3.06 -28.98 -3.36
CA VAL A 123 -2.71 -27.67 -2.80
C VAL A 123 -3.31 -26.62 -3.72
N THR A 124 -4.37 -25.97 -3.28
CA THR A 124 -4.94 -24.85 -4.00
C THR A 124 -3.93 -23.70 -3.97
N SER A 125 -3.50 -23.24 -5.13
CA SER A 125 -2.56 -22.12 -5.23
C SER A 125 -3.21 -20.85 -4.67
N PHE A 126 -2.39 -19.94 -4.13
CA PHE A 126 -2.88 -18.65 -3.66
C PHE A 126 -3.65 -17.89 -4.75
N ALA A 127 -3.21 -18.00 -5.99
CA ALA A 127 -3.89 -17.44 -7.16
C ALA A 127 -5.31 -18.04 -7.37
N GLU A 128 -5.48 -19.36 -7.18
CA GLU A 128 -6.79 -20.00 -7.26
C GLU A 128 -7.71 -19.59 -6.10
N VAL A 129 -7.17 -19.45 -4.89
CA VAL A 129 -7.92 -18.92 -3.73
C VAL A 129 -8.39 -17.51 -4.01
N LEU A 130 -7.53 -16.64 -4.56
CA LEU A 130 -7.89 -15.29 -4.95
C LEU A 130 -8.94 -15.28 -6.07
N LYS A 131 -8.78 -16.14 -7.08
CA LYS A 131 -9.72 -16.29 -8.19
C LYS A 131 -11.10 -16.78 -7.71
N ALA A 132 -11.14 -17.77 -6.80
CA ALA A 132 -12.38 -18.25 -6.20
C ALA A 132 -13.05 -17.19 -5.31
N ARG A 133 -12.26 -16.41 -4.56
CA ARG A 133 -12.76 -15.41 -3.63
C ARG A 133 -13.21 -14.11 -4.31
N TYR A 134 -12.55 -13.69 -5.38
CA TYR A 134 -12.77 -12.38 -6.03
C TYR A 134 -13.33 -12.48 -7.46
N GLY A 135 -13.61 -13.69 -7.94
CA GLY A 135 -14.14 -13.94 -9.28
C GLY A 135 -13.06 -13.91 -10.38
N SER A 136 -13.44 -14.34 -11.58
CA SER A 136 -12.52 -14.41 -12.72
C SER A 136 -12.40 -13.09 -13.48
N ARG A 137 -12.20 -11.96 -12.78
CA ARG A 137 -11.88 -10.70 -13.47
C ARG A 137 -10.48 -10.83 -14.05
N ASN A 138 -10.39 -10.91 -15.36
CA ASN A 138 -9.09 -10.98 -16.03
C ASN A 138 -8.49 -9.57 -16.12
N PHE A 139 -7.56 -9.26 -15.21
CA PHE A 139 -6.81 -8.00 -15.22
C PHE A 139 -5.53 -8.16 -16.04
N SER A 140 -5.68 -8.35 -17.36
CA SER A 140 -4.52 -8.37 -18.26
C SER A 140 -4.20 -6.96 -18.73
N TYR A 141 -2.97 -6.51 -18.50
CA TYR A 141 -2.43 -5.26 -18.98
C TYR A 141 -0.93 -5.41 -19.26
N SER A 142 -0.38 -4.48 -20.01
CA SER A 142 1.06 -4.31 -20.20
C SER A 142 1.44 -2.88 -19.87
N THR A 143 2.67 -2.64 -19.49
CA THR A 143 3.20 -1.30 -19.24
C THR A 143 4.65 -1.23 -19.72
N THR A 144 5.04 -0.09 -20.26
CA THR A 144 6.42 0.22 -20.64
C THR A 144 7.17 0.93 -19.51
N GLY A 145 6.46 1.37 -18.45
CA GLY A 145 7.00 2.21 -17.40
C GLY A 145 7.38 3.63 -17.88
N ALA A 146 6.98 4.00 -19.10
CA ALA A 146 7.29 5.29 -19.74
C ALA A 146 6.01 6.07 -20.06
N GLY A 147 6.15 7.31 -20.54
CA GLY A 147 5.02 8.18 -20.90
C GLY A 147 4.73 9.23 -19.83
N SER A 148 3.85 10.18 -20.15
CA SER A 148 3.39 11.23 -19.24
C SER A 148 2.38 10.72 -18.22
N ILE A 149 1.66 9.65 -18.54
CA ILE A 149 0.76 8.93 -17.63
C ILE A 149 1.22 7.47 -17.61
N ARG A 150 1.39 6.91 -16.41
CA ARG A 150 1.98 5.59 -16.20
C ARG A 150 1.15 4.77 -15.24
N TRP A 151 1.38 3.47 -15.22
CA TRP A 151 0.95 2.61 -14.13
C TRP A 151 1.80 2.90 -12.87
N PRO A 152 1.26 2.66 -11.66
CA PRO A 152 2.01 2.89 -10.41
C PRO A 152 3.23 1.98 -10.22
N PHE A 153 3.39 0.99 -11.10
CA PHE A 153 4.53 0.08 -11.17
C PHE A 153 5.12 0.07 -12.59
N PRO A 154 6.46 0.08 -12.75
CA PRO A 154 7.10 0.12 -14.07
C PRO A 154 6.96 -1.20 -14.84
N THR A 155 6.59 -2.29 -14.16
CA THR A 155 6.35 -3.62 -14.73
C THR A 155 4.95 -4.08 -14.39
N THR A 156 4.42 -5.03 -15.17
CA THR A 156 3.13 -5.65 -14.88
C THR A 156 3.18 -6.40 -13.56
N VAL A 157 2.25 -6.10 -12.66
CA VAL A 157 2.10 -6.76 -11.36
C VAL A 157 0.70 -7.35 -11.21
N PRO A 158 0.52 -8.40 -10.40
CA PRO A 158 -0.79 -9.01 -10.17
C PRO A 158 -1.76 -8.02 -9.53
N ILE A 159 -3.05 -8.14 -9.91
CA ILE A 159 -4.17 -7.39 -9.33
C ILE A 159 -5.07 -8.39 -8.62
N SER A 160 -5.30 -8.19 -7.33
CA SER A 160 -6.12 -9.07 -6.50
C SER A 160 -7.58 -8.66 -6.45
N SER A 161 -7.90 -7.37 -6.61
CA SER A 161 -9.27 -6.89 -6.54
C SER A 161 -9.49 -5.66 -7.42
N GLY A 162 -10.57 -5.66 -8.18
CA GLY A 162 -10.97 -4.56 -9.05
C GLY A 162 -11.97 -3.61 -8.38
N PHE A 163 -12.28 -2.52 -9.08
CA PHE A 163 -13.26 -1.51 -8.71
C PHE A 163 -14.69 -2.05 -8.74
N GLY A 164 -15.53 -1.58 -7.83
CA GLY A 164 -16.97 -1.85 -7.74
C GLY A 164 -17.33 -2.92 -6.71
N ASP A 165 -18.53 -3.50 -6.86
CA ASP A 165 -19.07 -4.43 -5.87
C ASP A 165 -18.29 -5.74 -5.80
N ARG A 166 -18.03 -6.19 -4.58
CA ARG A 166 -17.32 -7.44 -4.25
C ARG A 166 -17.80 -8.01 -2.93
N VAL A 167 -17.50 -9.28 -2.67
CA VAL A 167 -17.58 -9.82 -1.31
C VAL A 167 -16.50 -9.14 -0.47
N ALA A 168 -16.91 -8.56 0.68
CA ALA A 168 -15.97 -7.90 1.57
C ALA A 168 -14.90 -8.90 2.06
N PRO A 169 -13.59 -8.63 1.85
CA PRO A 169 -12.53 -9.58 2.20
C PRO A 169 -12.27 -9.68 3.71
N CYS A 170 -12.80 -8.76 4.52
CA CYS A 170 -12.69 -8.76 5.97
C CYS A 170 -13.91 -8.09 6.61
N ARG A 171 -14.07 -8.25 7.96
CA ARG A 171 -15.20 -7.69 8.72
C ARG A 171 -15.33 -6.16 8.57
N TYR A 172 -14.21 -5.46 8.47
CA TYR A 172 -14.17 -4.00 8.37
C TYR A 172 -13.90 -3.49 6.94
N CYS A 173 -13.76 -4.41 5.98
CA CYS A 173 -13.53 -4.06 4.59
C CYS A 173 -14.86 -3.72 3.89
N SER A 174 -14.81 -2.82 2.90
CA SER A 174 -15.97 -2.47 2.10
C SER A 174 -16.34 -3.55 1.09
N SER A 175 -17.64 -3.77 0.90
CA SER A 175 -18.20 -4.55 -0.22
C SER A 175 -18.26 -3.74 -1.52
N ASN A 176 -18.23 -2.40 -1.44
CA ASN A 176 -18.07 -1.53 -2.61
C ASN A 176 -16.63 -1.00 -2.63
N HIS A 177 -15.83 -1.52 -3.55
CA HIS A 177 -14.41 -1.21 -3.68
C HIS A 177 -14.20 0.01 -4.58
N ARG A 178 -13.68 1.09 -4.02
CA ARG A 178 -13.48 2.37 -4.73
C ARG A 178 -12.14 2.48 -5.45
N GLY A 179 -11.37 1.40 -5.49
CA GLY A 179 -10.02 1.37 -6.04
C GLY A 179 -9.68 0.09 -6.78
N LEU A 180 -8.40 -0.09 -6.97
CA LEU A 180 -7.77 -1.25 -7.59
C LEU A 180 -6.65 -1.74 -6.66
N ASP A 181 -6.65 -3.02 -6.30
CA ASP A 181 -5.67 -3.59 -5.38
C ASP A 181 -4.57 -4.33 -6.15
N PHE A 182 -3.35 -3.77 -6.14
CA PHE A 182 -2.15 -4.36 -6.74
C PHE A 182 -1.36 -5.16 -5.69
N THR A 183 -0.88 -6.36 -6.06
CA THR A 183 -0.16 -7.27 -5.16
C THR A 183 1.23 -7.62 -5.68
N PRO A 184 2.16 -6.65 -5.81
CA PRO A 184 3.53 -6.92 -6.25
C PRO A 184 4.40 -7.58 -5.18
N GLY A 185 3.92 -7.62 -3.95
CA GLY A 185 4.65 -8.04 -2.76
C GLY A 185 4.99 -6.88 -1.82
N ASN A 186 5.26 -7.23 -0.54
CA ASN A 186 5.60 -6.25 0.49
C ASN A 186 6.94 -5.58 0.17
N GLY A 187 7.01 -4.26 0.31
CA GLY A 187 8.23 -3.47 0.04
C GLY A 187 8.48 -3.16 -1.42
N ALA A 188 7.58 -3.53 -2.35
CA ALA A 188 7.69 -3.12 -3.75
C ALA A 188 7.58 -1.58 -3.87
N PRO A 189 8.40 -0.93 -4.70
CA PRO A 189 8.37 0.53 -4.85
C PRO A 189 7.14 0.98 -5.64
N ILE A 190 6.53 2.06 -5.17
CA ILE A 190 5.34 2.69 -5.75
C ILE A 190 5.77 4.00 -6.39
N PHE A 191 5.21 4.32 -7.56
CA PHE A 191 5.57 5.49 -8.33
C PHE A 191 4.34 6.33 -8.70
N ALA A 192 4.54 7.65 -8.86
CA ALA A 192 3.51 8.58 -9.31
C ALA A 192 3.06 8.27 -10.73
N ILE A 193 1.74 8.27 -10.97
CA ILE A 193 1.18 7.95 -12.29
C ILE A 193 1.38 9.08 -13.30
N ALA A 194 1.48 10.32 -12.86
CA ALA A 194 1.63 11.52 -13.70
C ALA A 194 2.27 12.66 -12.89
N ASP A 195 2.65 13.73 -13.59
CA ASP A 195 3.05 14.98 -12.97
C ASP A 195 1.91 15.54 -12.12
N GLY A 196 2.22 16.10 -10.96
CA GLY A 196 1.20 16.62 -10.06
C GLY A 196 1.74 17.26 -8.79
N VAL A 197 0.84 17.58 -7.88
CA VAL A 197 1.16 18.14 -6.56
C VAL A 197 0.62 17.22 -5.47
N VAL A 198 1.46 16.85 -4.54
CA VAL A 198 1.07 16.09 -3.36
C VAL A 198 0.13 16.95 -2.51
N THR A 199 -1.09 16.48 -2.28
CA THR A 199 -2.05 17.17 -1.42
C THR A 199 -2.03 16.63 -0.01
N GLU A 200 -1.80 15.32 0.16
CA GLU A 200 -1.71 14.65 1.45
C GLU A 200 -0.60 13.58 1.42
N SER A 201 0.14 13.44 2.54
CA SER A 201 1.10 12.36 2.77
C SER A 201 1.10 12.06 4.27
N GLU A 202 0.22 11.17 4.72
CA GLU A 202 -0.11 11.01 6.12
C GLU A 202 -0.31 9.53 6.50
N TYR A 203 -0.47 9.31 7.82
CA TYR A 203 -0.85 8.02 8.38
C TYR A 203 -2.14 8.14 9.16
N GLY A 204 -3.20 7.47 8.71
CA GLY A 204 -4.47 7.50 9.42
C GLY A 204 -5.59 6.70 8.78
N GLY A 205 -6.68 6.54 9.53
CA GLY A 205 -7.90 5.93 9.07
C GLY A 205 -7.75 4.52 8.50
N GLY A 206 -8.65 4.17 7.59
CA GLY A 206 -8.65 2.89 6.90
C GLY A 206 -7.51 2.73 5.90
N TYR A 207 -6.97 3.82 5.36
CA TYR A 207 -5.89 3.81 4.38
C TYR A 207 -4.50 3.49 4.96
N GLY A 208 -4.29 3.64 6.29
CA GLY A 208 -2.98 3.48 6.91
C GLY A 208 -2.02 4.58 6.48
N GLN A 209 -0.84 4.25 5.97
CA GLN A 209 0.06 5.21 5.32
C GLN A 209 -0.42 5.42 3.90
N TYR A 210 -0.65 6.70 3.53
CA TYR A 210 -1.17 7.03 2.21
C TYR A 210 -0.58 8.34 1.65
N VAL A 211 -0.68 8.47 0.33
CA VAL A 211 -0.31 9.69 -0.43
C VAL A 211 -1.46 10.02 -1.39
N TYR A 212 -1.83 11.30 -1.46
CA TYR A 212 -2.75 11.86 -2.43
C TYR A 212 -2.00 12.82 -3.34
N ILE A 213 -2.22 12.71 -4.65
CA ILE A 213 -1.61 13.61 -5.64
C ILE A 213 -2.71 14.16 -6.54
N GLU A 214 -2.78 15.48 -6.64
CA GLU A 214 -3.64 16.17 -7.60
C GLU A 214 -2.87 16.41 -8.90
N HIS A 215 -3.45 16.01 -10.01
CA HIS A 215 -2.95 16.16 -11.36
C HIS A 215 -3.90 17.02 -12.18
N LEU A 216 -3.37 17.68 -13.20
CA LEU A 216 -4.17 18.31 -14.25
C LEU A 216 -3.93 17.54 -15.57
N ILE A 217 -4.93 16.76 -15.99
CA ILE A 217 -4.84 15.87 -17.15
C ILE A 217 -5.95 16.23 -18.12
N GLY A 218 -5.59 16.82 -19.29
CA GLY A 218 -6.56 17.25 -20.29
C GLY A 218 -7.59 18.23 -19.73
N ASP A 219 -7.15 19.22 -18.95
CA ASP A 219 -7.96 20.25 -18.28
C ASP A 219 -8.91 19.72 -17.18
N GLN A 220 -8.82 18.43 -16.83
CA GLN A 220 -9.57 17.83 -15.74
C GLN A 220 -8.70 17.68 -14.48
N LYS A 221 -9.30 17.91 -13.32
CA LYS A 221 -8.69 17.58 -12.03
C LYS A 221 -8.78 16.08 -11.78
N VAL A 222 -7.63 15.46 -11.68
CA VAL A 222 -7.52 14.03 -11.37
C VAL A 222 -6.78 13.87 -10.05
N LEU A 223 -7.39 13.18 -9.09
CA LEU A 223 -6.75 12.82 -7.84
C LEU A 223 -6.38 11.34 -7.88
N SER A 224 -5.11 11.03 -7.68
CA SER A 224 -4.65 9.66 -7.44
C SER A 224 -4.37 9.43 -5.97
N VAL A 225 -4.76 8.25 -5.46
CA VAL A 225 -4.61 7.85 -4.06
C VAL A 225 -3.80 6.57 -4.00
N TYR A 226 -2.78 6.56 -3.15
CA TYR A 226 -1.90 5.42 -2.89
C TYR A 226 -1.97 5.07 -1.41
N ALA A 227 -2.55 3.93 -1.06
CA ALA A 227 -2.82 3.57 0.33
C ALA A 227 -2.22 2.21 0.72
N HIS A 228 -2.29 1.89 2.02
CA HIS A 228 -1.72 0.71 2.67
C HIS A 228 -0.19 0.60 2.57
N MET A 229 0.48 1.74 2.32
CA MET A 229 1.94 1.81 2.22
C MET A 229 2.62 1.44 3.53
N GLN A 230 3.92 1.13 3.49
CA GLN A 230 4.71 0.95 4.70
C GLN A 230 4.82 2.28 5.46
N ARG A 231 4.66 2.21 6.79
CA ARG A 231 4.73 3.39 7.63
C ARG A 231 6.08 4.09 7.50
N GLY A 232 6.04 5.39 7.20
CA GLY A 232 7.24 6.23 7.06
C GLY A 232 8.08 5.94 5.82
N SER A 233 7.57 5.15 4.85
CA SER A 233 8.27 4.87 3.59
C SER A 233 8.14 5.99 2.56
N SER A 234 7.19 6.92 2.73
CA SER A 234 6.96 8.01 1.80
C SER A 234 7.96 9.15 2.04
N PRO A 235 8.77 9.51 1.03
CA PRO A 235 9.68 10.65 1.13
C PRO A 235 9.01 11.98 0.74
N VAL A 236 7.78 11.94 0.19
CA VAL A 236 7.09 13.14 -0.32
C VAL A 236 6.24 13.80 0.76
N SER A 237 6.08 15.12 0.65
CA SER A 237 5.34 15.94 1.60
C SER A 237 4.23 16.76 0.90
N PRO A 238 3.16 17.14 1.61
CA PRO A 238 2.11 18.01 1.07
C PRO A 238 2.69 19.30 0.50
N GLY A 239 2.21 19.70 -0.69
CA GLY A 239 2.70 20.84 -1.47
C GLY A 239 3.89 20.54 -2.38
N GLN A 240 4.51 19.36 -2.29
CA GLN A 240 5.59 18.96 -3.18
C GLN A 240 5.07 18.68 -4.59
N VAL A 241 5.77 19.22 -5.60
CA VAL A 241 5.56 18.86 -7.00
C VAL A 241 6.28 17.53 -7.26
N VAL A 242 5.60 16.60 -7.88
CA VAL A 242 6.15 15.30 -8.31
C VAL A 242 6.00 15.12 -9.80
N THR A 243 6.88 14.32 -10.39
CA THR A 243 6.86 13.99 -11.82
C THR A 243 6.39 12.55 -12.05
N ALA A 244 5.88 12.26 -13.26
CA ALA A 244 5.47 10.92 -13.65
C ALA A 244 6.60 9.90 -13.43
N GLY A 245 6.36 8.87 -12.64
CA GLY A 245 7.36 7.87 -12.29
C GLY A 245 8.26 8.24 -11.13
N GLU A 246 7.97 9.33 -10.41
CA GLU A 246 8.67 9.65 -9.15
C GLU A 246 8.31 8.68 -8.04
N PHE A 247 9.30 8.30 -7.23
CA PHE A 247 9.12 7.36 -6.14
C PHE A 247 8.29 7.95 -5.01
N LEU A 248 7.23 7.25 -4.61
CA LEU A 248 6.30 7.70 -3.57
C LEU A 248 6.44 6.96 -2.24
N GLY A 249 7.00 5.75 -2.26
CA GLY A 249 7.15 4.90 -1.09
C GLY A 249 7.02 3.41 -1.42
N LEU A 250 6.78 2.60 -0.39
CA LEU A 250 6.81 1.15 -0.48
C LEU A 250 5.45 0.52 -0.17
N VAL A 251 5.09 -0.53 -0.91
CA VAL A 251 3.91 -1.35 -0.64
C VAL A 251 4.00 -1.94 0.77
N GLY A 252 2.95 -1.78 1.55
CA GLY A 252 2.85 -2.27 2.91
C GLY A 252 1.57 -3.03 3.19
N ASN A 253 1.19 -3.06 4.48
CA ASN A 253 -0.02 -3.70 5.00
C ASN A 253 -0.59 -2.89 6.16
N THR A 254 -0.60 -1.56 6.03
CA THR A 254 -1.07 -0.64 7.08
C THR A 254 -2.56 -0.30 6.89
N GLY A 255 -3.22 0.16 7.96
CA GLY A 255 -4.65 0.46 7.92
C GLY A 255 -5.54 -0.77 7.90
N ILE A 256 -6.71 -0.68 7.22
CA ILE A 256 -7.66 -1.80 7.07
C ILE A 256 -7.24 -2.62 5.85
N SER A 257 -6.37 -3.59 6.04
CA SER A 257 -5.79 -4.42 5.00
C SER A 257 -5.76 -5.89 5.43
N THR A 258 -5.89 -6.81 4.48
CA THR A 258 -5.85 -8.27 4.71
C THR A 258 -4.51 -8.91 4.35
N GLY A 259 -3.59 -8.13 3.79
CA GLY A 259 -2.28 -8.58 3.36
C GLY A 259 -1.56 -7.50 2.55
N PRO A 260 -0.25 -7.63 2.28
CA PRO A 260 0.51 -6.61 1.58
C PRO A 260 -0.03 -6.34 0.17
N HIS A 261 -0.48 -5.10 -0.07
CA HIS A 261 -0.95 -4.62 -1.38
C HIS A 261 -0.92 -3.10 -1.45
N LEU A 262 -0.96 -2.55 -2.65
CA LEU A 262 -1.28 -1.15 -2.91
C LEU A 262 -2.77 -1.05 -3.22
N HIS A 263 -3.53 -0.35 -2.39
CA HIS A 263 -4.85 0.12 -2.75
C HIS A 263 -4.71 1.44 -3.51
N PHE A 264 -5.18 1.45 -4.74
CA PHE A 264 -5.00 2.58 -5.66
C PHE A 264 -6.36 3.10 -6.14
N GLU A 265 -6.61 4.41 -5.98
CA GLU A 265 -7.84 5.05 -6.46
C GLU A 265 -7.51 6.13 -7.49
N ILE A 266 -8.46 6.37 -8.38
CA ILE A 266 -8.53 7.54 -9.24
C ILE A 266 -9.87 8.22 -9.04
N ARG A 267 -9.84 9.54 -8.89
CA ARG A 267 -11.03 10.39 -8.84
C ARG A 267 -10.88 11.49 -9.89
N VAL A 268 -11.86 11.62 -10.76
CA VAL A 268 -11.92 12.66 -11.79
C VAL A 268 -13.01 13.65 -11.38
N GLU A 269 -12.68 14.92 -11.24
CA GLU A 269 -13.57 15.97 -10.72
C GLU A 269 -14.28 15.60 -9.40
N GLY A 270 -13.55 14.83 -8.53
CA GLY A 270 -14.04 14.33 -7.25
C GLY A 270 -14.79 13.00 -7.29
N GLU A 271 -15.20 12.52 -8.46
CA GLU A 271 -15.92 11.26 -8.61
C GLU A 271 -15.00 10.06 -8.78
N TYR A 272 -15.30 8.97 -8.08
CA TYR A 272 -14.52 7.73 -8.17
C TYR A 272 -14.73 7.06 -9.53
N VAL A 273 -13.63 6.80 -10.23
CA VAL A 273 -13.66 6.09 -11.51
C VAL A 273 -12.92 4.76 -11.37
N ASN A 274 -13.21 3.80 -12.29
CA ASN A 274 -12.50 2.53 -12.31
C ASN A 274 -11.03 2.73 -12.73
N PRO A 275 -10.04 2.55 -11.82
CA PRO A 275 -8.65 2.85 -12.14
C PRO A 275 -8.07 1.95 -13.22
N PHE A 276 -8.52 0.68 -13.30
CA PHE A 276 -8.05 -0.24 -14.32
C PHE A 276 -8.41 0.22 -15.73
N THR A 277 -9.68 0.60 -15.94
CA THR A 277 -10.18 1.09 -17.24
C THR A 277 -9.54 2.42 -17.59
N TRP A 278 -9.40 3.31 -16.59
CA TRP A 278 -8.80 4.62 -16.77
C TRP A 278 -7.31 4.51 -17.16
N LEU A 279 -6.52 3.72 -16.44
CA LEU A 279 -5.10 3.51 -16.75
C LEU A 279 -4.91 2.81 -18.11
N LYS A 280 -5.77 1.84 -18.47
CA LYS A 280 -5.71 1.22 -19.81
C LYS A 280 -5.98 2.21 -20.95
N PHE A 281 -6.71 3.28 -20.71
CA PHE A 281 -7.02 4.28 -21.71
C PHE A 281 -5.92 5.35 -21.80
N TYR A 282 -5.35 5.79 -20.68
CA TYR A 282 -4.45 6.93 -20.62
C TYR A 282 -2.97 6.56 -20.47
N ALA A 283 -2.62 5.41 -19.88
CA ALA A 283 -1.25 5.00 -19.66
C ALA A 283 -0.75 4.07 -20.78
N PHE A 284 0.38 4.41 -21.38
CA PHE A 284 0.99 3.70 -22.51
C PHE A 284 2.25 2.95 -22.11
#